data_1db8b0df42fb7ddc9fa006f9773b58f6
#
_entry.id   1db8b0df42fb7ddc9fa006f9773b58f6
#
_cell.length_a   1.000
_cell.length_b   1.000
_cell.length_c   1.000
_cell.angle_alpha   90.00
_cell.angle_beta   90.00
_cell.angle_gamma   90.00
#
_symmetry.space_group_name_H-M   'P 1'
#
loop_
_entity.id
_entity.type
_entity.pdbx_description
1 polymer ?
#
loop_
_entity_poly.entity_id
_entity_poly.type
_entity_poly.pdbx_seq_one_letter_code
_entity_poly.pdbx_strand_id
1 'polypeptide(L)'
;FTLKIEGRADGLIHTKEQVMVDEIKGVLRELDRVQEPAGIHLAQAKCYASMVAEQEGVDEIGVQMTYCQMETEEVKRFQYSYQSNELKVWFDEVIRQYKKWAKFQIEWRKARNASIKGIEFPFPYRKGQRDLAVSVYRTILRKKKLFIQAPTGVGKTISTVFPAVKAVGEELGEKIFYLTAKTITRTVAEQAFETLREQNLKFKVITLTAKEKICFCEETSCNPDDCPYAKGHFDRVNDAVYELLMQEDVMSREVLEAQARKHKVCPFEMALDVSTWVDGVICDYNYVFDPDARLRRFFAEGGAGGYLFLIDEAHNLVERGRQMYSAELCKEDFLSVKKLVKGEAPRFAKRLEACNKILLAMKKECENYKVLDNISHFGIQLMNVLSETDRY
;
A
#
# COMPACT_ATOMS: atom_id res chain seq x y z
N PHE A 1 -16.55 22.88 6.77
CA PHE A 1 -16.89 21.46 6.52
C PHE A 1 -17.10 20.72 7.84
N THR A 2 -17.89 19.65 7.82
CA THR A 2 -18.13 18.78 8.97
C THR A 2 -17.31 17.51 8.77
N LEU A 3 -16.54 17.13 9.79
CA LEU A 3 -15.82 15.85 9.83
C LEU A 3 -16.66 14.87 10.63
N LYS A 4 -17.14 13.80 9.99
CA LYS A 4 -17.83 12.70 10.65
C LYS A 4 -16.79 11.60 10.94
N ILE A 5 -16.70 11.20 12.20
CA ILE A 5 -15.84 10.11 12.64
C ILE A 5 -16.74 9.00 13.14
N GLU A 6 -16.59 7.83 12.59
CA GLU A 6 -17.36 6.65 12.96
C GLU A 6 -16.47 5.42 12.87
N GLY A 7 -16.78 4.40 13.65
CA GLY A 7 -16.07 3.14 13.68
C GLY A 7 -16.91 2.06 14.34
N ARG A 8 -16.41 0.85 14.34
CA ARG A 8 -17.03 -0.31 14.98
C ARG A 8 -16.02 -0.95 15.91
N ALA A 9 -16.30 -0.91 17.22
CA ALA A 9 -15.54 -1.66 18.21
C ALA A 9 -15.81 -3.17 18.05
N ASP A 10 -14.81 -4.00 18.31
CA ASP A 10 -14.95 -5.45 18.25
C ASP A 10 -15.89 -5.96 19.36
N GLY A 11 -15.82 -5.37 20.55
CA GLY A 11 -16.69 -5.69 21.67
C GLY A 11 -16.98 -4.51 22.60
N LEU A 12 -18.17 -4.52 23.19
CA LEU A 12 -18.56 -3.67 24.31
C LEU A 12 -18.98 -4.55 25.48
N ILE A 13 -18.36 -4.36 26.63
CA ILE A 13 -18.62 -5.10 27.85
C ILE A 13 -19.29 -4.16 28.84
N HIS A 14 -20.52 -4.46 29.18
CA HIS A 14 -21.27 -3.75 30.21
C HIS A 14 -21.34 -4.60 31.47
N THR A 15 -20.78 -4.09 32.56
CA THR A 15 -20.91 -4.67 33.90
C THR A 15 -21.75 -3.72 34.77
N LYS A 16 -22.05 -4.14 36.00
CA LYS A 16 -22.74 -3.23 36.95
C LYS A 16 -21.87 -2.05 37.38
N GLU A 17 -20.56 -2.16 37.23
CA GLU A 17 -19.58 -1.22 37.76
C GLU A 17 -18.87 -0.42 36.65
N GLN A 18 -18.80 -0.96 35.43
CA GLN A 18 -17.99 -0.35 34.37
C GLN A 18 -18.50 -0.70 32.95
N VAL A 19 -18.38 0.28 32.05
CA VAL A 19 -18.43 0.08 30.60
C VAL A 19 -17.00 -0.07 30.08
N MET A 20 -16.76 -1.05 29.22
CA MET A 20 -15.42 -1.34 28.68
C MET A 20 -15.50 -1.63 27.18
N VAL A 21 -14.58 -1.06 26.42
CA VAL A 21 -14.34 -1.41 25.01
C VAL A 21 -13.34 -2.54 24.96
N ASP A 22 -13.64 -3.60 24.21
CA ASP A 22 -12.72 -4.71 23.92
C ASP A 22 -12.30 -4.66 22.45
N GLU A 23 -11.00 -4.53 22.21
CA GLU A 23 -10.39 -4.57 20.89
C GLU A 23 -9.61 -5.88 20.75
N ILE A 24 -9.97 -6.69 19.73
CA ILE A 24 -9.49 -8.07 19.56
C ILE A 24 -8.51 -8.15 18.38
N LYS A 25 -7.36 -8.77 18.60
CA LYS A 25 -6.31 -8.95 17.58
C LYS A 25 -5.89 -10.41 17.49
N GLY A 26 -6.08 -11.01 16.32
CA GLY A 26 -5.50 -12.32 15.98
C GLY A 26 -4.00 -12.17 15.70
N VAL A 27 -3.20 -13.05 16.30
CA VAL A 27 -1.75 -13.09 16.11
C VAL A 27 -1.26 -14.52 15.89
N LEU A 28 -0.19 -14.68 15.11
CA LEU A 28 0.47 -15.98 14.90
C LEU A 28 1.63 -16.21 15.87
N ARG A 29 2.19 -15.13 16.44
CA ARG A 29 3.30 -15.21 17.42
C ARG A 29 2.84 -15.74 18.76
N GLU A 30 3.76 -16.34 19.51
CA GLU A 30 3.53 -16.79 20.90
C GLU A 30 3.14 -15.62 21.81
N LEU A 31 2.08 -15.78 22.59
CA LEU A 31 1.55 -14.70 23.45
C LEU A 31 2.50 -14.32 24.61
N ASP A 32 3.41 -15.21 25.01
CA ASP A 32 4.43 -14.90 26.01
C ASP A 32 5.39 -13.79 25.56
N ARG A 33 5.56 -13.62 24.26
CA ARG A 33 6.36 -12.52 23.68
C ARG A 33 5.63 -11.19 23.60
N VAL A 34 4.33 -11.17 23.84
CA VAL A 34 3.52 -9.94 23.89
C VAL A 34 3.50 -9.43 25.32
N GLN A 35 4.42 -8.55 25.67
CA GLN A 35 4.53 -7.99 27.03
C GLN A 35 3.57 -6.81 27.25
N GLU A 36 3.26 -6.07 26.18
CA GLU A 36 2.38 -4.92 26.16
C GLU A 36 1.62 -4.85 24.81
N PRO A 37 0.47 -4.16 24.74
CA PRO A 37 -0.21 -3.94 23.49
C PRO A 37 0.61 -3.07 22.54
N ALA A 38 0.54 -3.35 21.24
CA ALA A 38 1.06 -2.44 20.23
C ALA A 38 0.37 -1.08 20.35
N GLY A 39 1.17 0.00 20.38
CA GLY A 39 0.67 1.36 20.60
C GLY A 39 -0.47 1.77 19.66
N ILE A 40 -0.40 1.34 18.38
CA ILE A 40 -1.46 1.61 17.39
C ILE A 40 -2.77 0.89 17.72
N HIS A 41 -2.73 -0.34 18.23
CA HIS A 41 -3.93 -1.08 18.63
C HIS A 41 -4.58 -0.43 19.85
N LEU A 42 -3.76 -0.04 20.83
CA LEU A 42 -4.24 0.66 22.02
C LEU A 42 -4.84 2.03 21.65
N ALA A 43 -4.23 2.76 20.72
CA ALA A 43 -4.76 4.03 20.22
C ALA A 43 -6.11 3.85 19.54
N GLN A 44 -6.30 2.80 18.75
CA GLN A 44 -7.59 2.46 18.14
C GLN A 44 -8.66 2.21 19.21
N ALA A 45 -8.36 1.38 20.20
CA ALA A 45 -9.27 1.09 21.30
C ALA A 45 -9.63 2.37 22.14
N LYS A 46 -8.65 3.24 22.37
CA LYS A 46 -8.87 4.55 23.02
C LYS A 46 -9.79 5.46 22.22
N CYS A 47 -9.68 5.47 20.88
CA CYS A 47 -10.62 6.24 20.03
C CYS A 47 -12.05 5.73 20.20
N TYR A 48 -12.27 4.41 20.19
CA TYR A 48 -13.59 3.85 20.43
C TYR A 48 -14.08 4.14 21.85
N ALA A 49 -13.22 3.99 22.85
CA ALA A 49 -13.57 4.28 24.23
C ALA A 49 -13.98 5.75 24.43
N SER A 50 -13.30 6.71 23.80
CA SER A 50 -13.69 8.11 23.85
C SER A 50 -15.09 8.35 23.26
N MET A 51 -15.40 7.73 22.12
CA MET A 51 -16.72 7.84 21.49
C MET A 51 -17.81 7.18 22.33
N VAL A 52 -17.54 5.99 22.89
CA VAL A 52 -18.49 5.27 23.76
C VAL A 52 -18.72 6.02 25.07
N ALA A 53 -17.67 6.55 25.70
CA ALA A 53 -17.79 7.32 26.93
C ALA A 53 -18.69 8.55 26.76
N GLU A 54 -18.57 9.26 25.62
CA GLU A 54 -19.42 10.39 25.29
C GLU A 54 -20.88 9.96 25.01
N GLN A 55 -21.09 8.83 24.35
CA GLN A 55 -22.43 8.30 24.04
C GLN A 55 -23.17 7.79 25.29
N GLU A 56 -22.46 7.12 26.18
CA GLU A 56 -23.00 6.50 27.40
C GLU A 56 -23.04 7.49 28.59
N GLY A 57 -22.32 8.62 28.50
CA GLY A 57 -22.25 9.63 29.55
C GLY A 57 -21.56 9.16 30.83
N VAL A 58 -20.52 8.31 30.69
CA VAL A 58 -19.77 7.79 31.84
C VAL A 58 -18.52 8.60 32.13
N ASP A 59 -18.18 8.76 33.42
CA ASP A 59 -17.00 9.52 33.86
C ASP A 59 -15.69 8.71 33.70
N GLU A 60 -15.78 7.39 33.74
CA GLU A 60 -14.66 6.47 33.60
C GLU A 60 -15.03 5.31 32.66
N ILE A 61 -14.09 4.93 31.80
CA ILE A 61 -14.30 3.85 30.82
C ILE A 61 -13.09 2.90 30.79
N GLY A 62 -13.37 1.59 30.70
CA GLY A 62 -12.37 0.57 30.52
C GLY A 62 -11.96 0.39 29.06
N VAL A 63 -10.73 -0.01 28.85
CA VAL A 63 -10.20 -0.47 27.56
C VAL A 63 -9.54 -1.83 27.78
N GLN A 64 -10.01 -2.84 27.08
CA GLN A 64 -9.42 -4.16 27.03
C GLN A 64 -8.78 -4.39 25.66
N MET A 65 -7.56 -4.86 25.67
CA MET A 65 -6.86 -5.35 24.48
C MET A 65 -6.80 -6.87 24.57
N THR A 66 -7.47 -7.55 23.67
CA THR A 66 -7.52 -9.02 23.62
C THR A 66 -6.69 -9.52 22.45
N TYR A 67 -5.60 -10.24 22.74
CA TYR A 67 -4.79 -10.95 21.73
C TYR A 67 -5.16 -12.43 21.75
N CYS A 68 -5.52 -12.96 20.57
CA CYS A 68 -5.82 -14.36 20.37
C CYS A 68 -4.78 -14.99 19.45
N GLN A 69 -4.09 -16.02 19.90
CA GLN A 69 -3.18 -16.81 19.07
C GLN A 69 -4.01 -17.70 18.15
N MET A 70 -3.86 -17.52 16.82
CA MET A 70 -4.76 -18.08 15.80
C MET A 70 -4.65 -19.61 15.63
N GLU A 71 -3.55 -20.24 16.08
CA GLU A 71 -3.35 -21.70 15.98
C GLU A 71 -3.75 -22.44 17.27
N THR A 72 -3.45 -21.83 18.43
CA THR A 72 -3.68 -22.48 19.74
C THR A 72 -4.96 -22.02 20.43
N GLU A 73 -5.58 -20.96 19.92
CA GLU A 73 -6.75 -20.28 20.51
C GLU A 73 -6.48 -19.72 21.92
N GLU A 74 -5.22 -19.67 22.34
CA GLU A 74 -4.85 -19.03 23.59
C GLU A 74 -5.14 -17.54 23.54
N VAL A 75 -5.53 -16.97 24.70
CA VAL A 75 -5.94 -15.57 24.80
C VAL A 75 -5.16 -14.86 25.90
N LYS A 76 -4.62 -13.69 25.57
CA LYS A 76 -3.98 -12.78 26.53
C LYS A 76 -4.68 -11.43 26.52
N ARG A 77 -4.99 -10.91 27.71
CA ARG A 77 -5.73 -9.64 27.85
C ARG A 77 -4.92 -8.63 28.63
N PHE A 78 -5.01 -7.37 28.19
CA PHE A 78 -4.47 -6.21 28.90
C PHE A 78 -5.64 -5.26 29.17
N GLN A 79 -5.79 -4.80 30.39
CA GLN A 79 -6.89 -3.92 30.79
C GLN A 79 -6.35 -2.59 31.29
N TYR A 80 -7.01 -1.53 30.90
CA TYR A 80 -6.71 -0.16 31.27
C TYR A 80 -8.01 0.55 31.66
N SER A 81 -7.92 1.54 32.53
CA SER A 81 -9.03 2.45 32.83
C SER A 81 -8.61 3.88 32.55
N TYR A 82 -9.51 4.66 32.00
CA TYR A 82 -9.28 6.05 31.62
C TYR A 82 -10.40 6.93 32.12
N GLN A 83 -10.05 8.11 32.64
CA GLN A 83 -11.02 9.16 32.89
C GLN A 83 -11.52 9.71 31.54
N SER A 84 -12.85 9.82 31.38
CA SER A 84 -13.47 10.20 30.10
C SER A 84 -13.06 11.59 29.62
N ASN A 85 -12.84 12.53 30.55
CA ASN A 85 -12.37 13.88 30.24
C ASN A 85 -10.92 13.88 29.67
N GLU A 86 -10.01 13.10 30.24
CA GLU A 86 -8.63 12.98 29.77
C GLU A 86 -8.59 12.28 28.39
N LEU A 87 -9.39 11.23 28.24
CA LEU A 87 -9.50 10.50 26.99
C LEU A 87 -10.10 11.40 25.88
N LYS A 88 -11.07 12.23 26.20
CA LYS A 88 -11.62 13.22 25.27
C LYS A 88 -10.58 14.24 24.84
N VAL A 89 -9.81 14.82 25.76
CA VAL A 89 -8.72 15.76 25.43
C VAL A 89 -7.71 15.12 24.48
N TRP A 90 -7.30 13.88 24.75
CA TRP A 90 -6.41 13.13 23.88
C TRP A 90 -7.03 12.88 22.48
N PHE A 91 -8.30 12.49 22.42
CA PHE A 91 -8.99 12.23 21.17
C PHE A 91 -9.17 13.51 20.35
N ASP A 92 -9.56 14.61 20.98
CA ASP A 92 -9.69 15.92 20.33
C ASP A 92 -8.34 16.38 19.72
N GLU A 93 -7.22 16.09 20.39
CA GLU A 93 -5.89 16.37 19.84
C GLU A 93 -5.60 15.52 18.59
N VAL A 94 -5.90 14.21 18.60
CA VAL A 94 -5.78 13.34 17.42
C VAL A 94 -6.63 13.88 16.26
N ILE A 95 -7.87 14.29 16.54
CA ILE A 95 -8.76 14.87 15.54
C ILE A 95 -8.23 16.20 15.01
N ARG A 96 -7.66 17.05 15.88
CA ARG A 96 -7.04 18.32 15.48
C ARG A 96 -5.89 18.10 14.52
N GLN A 97 -5.04 17.08 14.78
CA GLN A 97 -3.95 16.73 13.88
C GLN A 97 -4.47 16.20 12.54
N TYR A 98 -5.52 15.40 12.54
CA TYR A 98 -6.12 14.89 11.29
C TYR A 98 -6.84 15.97 10.49
N LYS A 99 -7.39 16.98 11.14
CA LYS A 99 -8.18 18.07 10.52
C LYS A 99 -7.39 18.80 9.43
N LYS A 100 -6.07 18.99 9.60
CA LYS A 100 -5.20 19.62 8.58
C LYS A 100 -5.22 18.84 7.26
N TRP A 101 -5.24 17.51 7.33
CA TRP A 101 -5.28 16.62 6.17
C TRP A 101 -6.64 16.65 5.47
N ALA A 102 -7.71 16.55 6.22
CA ALA A 102 -9.06 16.65 5.68
C ALA A 102 -9.31 18.01 5.01
N LYS A 103 -8.83 19.11 5.60
CA LYS A 103 -8.90 20.44 5.01
C LYS A 103 -8.12 20.50 3.70
N PHE A 104 -6.86 20.03 3.71
CA PHE A 104 -6.04 19.97 2.50
C PHE A 104 -6.76 19.21 1.37
N GLN A 105 -7.30 18.03 1.64
CA GLN A 105 -7.96 17.19 0.64
C GLN A 105 -9.18 17.89 0.01
N ILE A 106 -9.99 18.57 0.81
CA ILE A 106 -11.18 19.30 0.34
C ILE A 106 -10.77 20.51 -0.51
N GLU A 107 -9.82 21.31 -0.03
CA GLU A 107 -9.35 22.52 -0.72
C GLU A 107 -8.62 22.16 -2.01
N TRP A 108 -7.77 21.12 -1.95
CA TRP A 108 -7.07 20.61 -3.13
C TRP A 108 -8.03 20.11 -4.20
N ARG A 109 -9.02 19.25 -3.84
CA ARG A 109 -10.03 18.76 -4.78
C ARG A 109 -10.77 19.91 -5.49
N LYS A 110 -11.14 20.94 -4.76
CA LYS A 110 -11.80 22.13 -5.33
C LYS A 110 -10.89 22.85 -6.32
N ALA A 111 -9.65 23.12 -5.93
CA ALA A 111 -8.67 23.82 -6.75
C ALA A 111 -8.31 23.02 -8.00
N ARG A 112 -8.08 21.70 -7.85
CA ARG A 112 -7.84 20.76 -8.94
C ARG A 112 -9.00 20.74 -9.94
N ASN A 113 -10.21 20.49 -9.49
CA ASN A 113 -11.38 20.38 -10.36
C ASN A 113 -11.66 21.72 -11.09
N ALA A 114 -11.43 22.86 -10.44
CA ALA A 114 -11.55 24.16 -11.07
C ALA A 114 -10.50 24.34 -12.18
N SER A 115 -9.24 23.96 -11.94
CA SER A 115 -8.16 24.08 -12.94
C SER A 115 -8.37 23.16 -14.15
N ILE A 116 -8.91 21.95 -13.93
CA ILE A 116 -9.17 20.97 -15.00
C ILE A 116 -10.22 21.48 -16.00
N LYS A 117 -11.16 22.31 -15.57
CA LYS A 117 -12.19 22.87 -16.49
C LYS A 117 -11.56 23.70 -17.60
N GLY A 118 -10.51 24.45 -17.28
CA GLY A 118 -9.87 25.41 -18.20
C GLY A 118 -8.85 24.81 -19.17
N ILE A 119 -8.39 23.56 -18.97
CA ILE A 119 -7.40 22.98 -19.87
C ILE A 119 -8.03 22.48 -21.17
N GLU A 120 -7.29 22.61 -22.26
CA GLU A 120 -7.63 22.09 -23.58
C GLU A 120 -6.59 21.05 -24.02
N PHE A 121 -6.89 20.35 -25.10
CA PHE A 121 -5.88 19.44 -25.69
C PHE A 121 -4.71 20.27 -26.19
N PRO A 122 -3.46 19.99 -25.76
CA PRO A 122 -2.34 20.93 -25.86
C PRO A 122 -1.79 21.13 -27.28
N PHE A 123 -2.22 20.32 -28.24
CA PHE A 123 -1.68 20.33 -29.59
C PHE A 123 -2.81 20.30 -30.63
N PRO A 124 -2.58 20.74 -31.88
CA PRO A 124 -3.47 20.43 -32.99
C PRO A 124 -3.63 18.90 -33.12
N TYR A 125 -4.86 18.43 -33.18
CA TYR A 125 -5.12 17.00 -33.30
C TYR A 125 -4.55 16.41 -34.59
N ARG A 126 -3.77 15.35 -34.47
CA ARG A 126 -3.37 14.52 -35.60
C ARG A 126 -4.53 13.60 -36.00
N LYS A 127 -4.46 13.03 -37.22
CA LYS A 127 -5.48 12.08 -37.71
C LYS A 127 -5.70 10.93 -36.72
N GLY A 128 -6.95 10.69 -36.32
CA GLY A 128 -7.35 9.66 -35.34
C GLY A 128 -7.11 9.98 -33.89
N GLN A 129 -6.34 11.02 -33.56
CA GLN A 129 -5.99 11.36 -32.17
C GLN A 129 -7.19 11.87 -31.37
N ARG A 130 -8.07 12.66 -32.00
CA ARG A 130 -9.31 13.12 -31.36
C ARG A 130 -10.25 11.96 -31.08
N ASP A 131 -10.40 11.03 -32.02
CA ASP A 131 -11.27 9.85 -31.86
C ASP A 131 -10.77 8.96 -30.74
N LEU A 132 -9.45 8.83 -30.59
CA LEU A 132 -8.82 8.12 -29.50
C LEU A 132 -9.16 8.77 -28.16
N ALA A 133 -8.94 10.09 -28.00
CA ALA A 133 -9.24 10.81 -26.76
C ALA A 133 -10.73 10.71 -26.37
N VAL A 134 -11.63 10.85 -27.37
CA VAL A 134 -13.07 10.67 -27.16
C VAL A 134 -13.42 9.23 -26.73
N SER A 135 -12.77 8.23 -27.32
CA SER A 135 -12.98 6.82 -26.98
C SER A 135 -12.54 6.51 -25.54
N VAL A 136 -11.39 7.06 -25.11
CA VAL A 136 -10.91 6.94 -23.73
C VAL A 136 -11.92 7.56 -22.76
N TYR A 137 -12.33 8.80 -23.01
CA TYR A 137 -13.29 9.48 -22.13
C TYR A 137 -14.63 8.71 -22.03
N ARG A 138 -15.19 8.28 -23.16
CA ARG A 138 -16.44 7.49 -23.21
C ARG A 138 -16.30 6.16 -22.48
N THR A 139 -15.13 5.55 -22.53
CA THR A 139 -14.84 4.29 -21.84
C THR A 139 -14.85 4.47 -20.34
N ILE A 140 -14.22 5.55 -19.83
CA ILE A 140 -14.22 5.92 -18.41
C ILE A 140 -15.67 6.18 -17.96
N LEU A 141 -16.40 7.02 -18.67
CA LEU A 141 -17.81 7.35 -18.38
C LEU A 141 -18.70 6.08 -18.27
N ARG A 142 -18.44 5.09 -19.13
CA ARG A 142 -19.19 3.82 -19.18
C ARG A 142 -18.62 2.76 -18.20
N LYS A 143 -17.56 3.05 -17.47
CA LYS A 143 -16.86 2.12 -16.58
C LYS A 143 -16.45 0.80 -17.28
N LYS A 144 -15.92 0.91 -18.51
CA LYS A 144 -15.52 -0.22 -19.34
C LYS A 144 -14.00 -0.29 -19.52
N LYS A 145 -13.54 -1.32 -20.21
CA LYS A 145 -12.14 -1.51 -20.62
C LYS A 145 -12.00 -1.15 -22.10
N LEU A 146 -10.88 -0.51 -22.47
CA LEU A 146 -10.55 -0.14 -23.85
C LEU A 146 -9.16 -0.68 -24.18
N PHE A 147 -9.06 -1.41 -25.26
CA PHE A 147 -7.80 -1.83 -25.87
C PHE A 147 -7.54 -0.95 -27.09
N ILE A 148 -6.34 -0.35 -27.14
CA ILE A 148 -5.96 0.60 -28.18
C ILE A 148 -4.72 0.06 -28.89
N GLN A 149 -4.82 -0.11 -30.19
CA GLN A 149 -3.68 -0.35 -31.06
C GLN A 149 -3.46 0.86 -31.95
N ALA A 150 -2.33 1.53 -31.79
CA ALA A 150 -2.01 2.70 -32.60
C ALA A 150 -0.48 2.75 -32.88
N PRO A 151 -0.06 3.26 -34.05
CA PRO A 151 1.36 3.38 -34.39
C PRO A 151 2.13 4.20 -33.37
N THR A 152 3.47 4.06 -33.36
CA THR A 152 4.36 4.95 -32.60
C THR A 152 4.29 6.37 -33.15
N GLY A 153 4.50 7.37 -32.29
CA GLY A 153 4.54 8.78 -32.71
C GLY A 153 3.19 9.48 -32.90
N VAL A 154 2.05 8.77 -32.78
CA VAL A 154 0.71 9.42 -32.89
C VAL A 154 0.30 10.18 -31.61
N GLY A 155 1.13 10.21 -30.58
CA GLY A 155 0.81 10.90 -29.31
C GLY A 155 -0.17 10.14 -28.44
N LYS A 156 -0.05 8.80 -28.34
CA LYS A 156 -0.92 7.94 -27.50
C LYS A 156 -1.00 8.44 -26.06
N THR A 157 0.12 8.76 -25.45
CA THR A 157 0.21 9.14 -24.03
C THR A 157 -0.67 10.33 -23.71
N ILE A 158 -0.50 11.45 -24.42
CA ILE A 158 -1.31 12.66 -24.17
C ILE A 158 -2.78 12.45 -24.52
N SER A 159 -3.08 11.60 -25.53
CA SER A 159 -4.45 11.27 -25.92
C SER A 159 -5.16 10.35 -24.95
N THR A 160 -4.45 9.73 -24.01
CA THR A 160 -5.02 8.95 -22.91
C THR A 160 -5.00 9.71 -21.59
N VAL A 161 -3.92 10.45 -21.29
CA VAL A 161 -3.77 11.24 -20.06
C VAL A 161 -4.77 12.40 -20.03
N PHE A 162 -4.88 13.20 -21.11
CA PHE A 162 -5.77 14.35 -21.16
C PHE A 162 -7.25 13.99 -20.84
N PRO A 163 -7.89 13.03 -21.54
CA PRO A 163 -9.27 12.67 -21.23
C PRO A 163 -9.44 12.01 -19.86
N ALA A 164 -8.41 11.32 -19.34
CA ALA A 164 -8.44 10.79 -17.99
C ALA A 164 -8.40 11.91 -16.93
N VAL A 165 -7.55 12.93 -17.11
CA VAL A 165 -7.54 14.13 -16.27
C VAL A 165 -8.90 14.85 -16.32
N LYS A 166 -9.48 15.04 -17.51
CA LYS A 166 -10.84 15.61 -17.64
C LYS A 166 -11.88 14.81 -16.85
N ALA A 167 -11.83 13.48 -16.95
CA ALA A 167 -12.73 12.59 -16.22
C ALA A 167 -12.58 12.72 -14.68
N VAL A 168 -11.36 12.88 -14.19
CA VAL A 168 -11.11 13.16 -12.75
C VAL A 168 -11.73 14.49 -12.34
N GLY A 169 -11.64 15.52 -13.18
CA GLY A 169 -12.25 16.83 -12.93
C GLY A 169 -13.79 16.80 -12.85
N GLU A 170 -14.40 15.83 -13.50
CA GLU A 170 -15.85 15.58 -13.51
C GLU A 170 -16.26 14.47 -12.51
N GLU A 171 -15.35 14.08 -11.61
CA GLU A 171 -15.57 13.10 -10.55
C GLU A 171 -15.97 11.69 -11.07
N LEU A 172 -15.61 11.38 -12.32
CA LEU A 172 -15.76 10.04 -12.92
C LEU A 172 -14.67 9.05 -12.48
N GLY A 173 -13.65 9.56 -11.82
CA GLY A 173 -12.57 8.83 -11.19
C GLY A 173 -11.85 9.70 -10.16
N GLU A 174 -11.17 9.07 -9.22
CA GLU A 174 -10.49 9.77 -8.12
C GLU A 174 -9.00 9.96 -8.38
N LYS A 175 -8.37 8.98 -9.00
CA LYS A 175 -6.91 8.90 -9.16
C LYS A 175 -6.55 8.16 -10.46
N ILE A 176 -5.49 8.62 -11.11
CA ILE A 176 -4.93 7.97 -12.29
C ILE A 176 -3.71 7.13 -11.89
N PHE A 177 -3.70 5.85 -12.27
CA PHE A 177 -2.51 5.01 -12.27
C PHE A 177 -2.02 4.86 -13.70
N TYR A 178 -0.87 5.45 -14.02
CA TYR A 178 -0.18 5.27 -15.30
C TYR A 178 0.89 4.19 -15.15
N LEU A 179 0.68 3.07 -15.81
CA LEU A 179 1.50 1.86 -15.66
C LEU A 179 2.43 1.71 -16.84
N THR A 180 3.71 1.48 -16.56
CA THR A 180 4.75 1.33 -17.58
C THR A 180 5.82 0.36 -17.14
N ALA A 181 6.38 -0.41 -18.09
CA ALA A 181 7.46 -1.37 -17.83
C ALA A 181 8.87 -0.76 -18.00
N LYS A 182 8.99 0.43 -18.61
CA LYS A 182 10.28 0.99 -19.03
C LYS A 182 10.47 2.43 -18.53
N THR A 183 11.72 2.78 -18.21
CA THR A 183 12.08 4.15 -17.77
C THR A 183 11.74 5.20 -18.83
N ILE A 184 11.98 4.91 -20.13
CA ILE A 184 11.70 5.86 -21.23
C ILE A 184 10.21 6.19 -21.31
N THR A 185 9.32 5.20 -21.20
CA THR A 185 7.87 5.43 -21.24
C THR A 185 7.37 6.15 -20.00
N ARG A 186 8.07 6.02 -18.87
CA ARG A 186 7.83 6.81 -17.64
C ARG A 186 8.04 8.30 -17.90
N THR A 187 9.17 8.69 -18.49
CA THR A 187 9.47 10.09 -18.83
C THR A 187 8.44 10.68 -19.79
N VAL A 188 7.94 9.90 -20.74
CA VAL A 188 6.87 10.36 -21.66
C VAL A 188 5.56 10.62 -20.91
N ALA A 189 5.24 9.82 -19.90
CA ALA A 189 4.07 10.07 -19.05
C ALA A 189 4.24 11.34 -18.20
N GLU A 190 5.42 11.53 -17.60
CA GLU A 190 5.77 12.74 -16.84
C GLU A 190 5.62 14.00 -17.71
N GLN A 191 6.16 13.97 -18.93
CA GLN A 191 6.05 15.05 -19.90
C GLN A 191 4.59 15.35 -20.30
N ALA A 192 3.75 14.33 -20.42
CA ALA A 192 2.33 14.53 -20.73
C ALA A 192 1.61 15.32 -19.63
N PHE A 193 1.87 15.02 -18.36
CA PHE A 193 1.33 15.80 -17.23
C PHE A 193 1.92 17.20 -17.19
N GLU A 194 3.24 17.37 -17.46
CA GLU A 194 3.91 18.66 -17.48
C GLU A 194 3.31 19.57 -18.55
N THR A 195 3.13 19.06 -19.77
CA THR A 195 2.49 19.80 -20.86
C THR A 195 1.08 20.31 -20.50
N LEU A 196 0.32 19.54 -19.70
CA LEU A 196 -0.97 20.01 -19.20
C LEU A 196 -0.82 21.07 -18.10
N ARG A 197 0.24 21.00 -17.26
CA ARG A 197 0.53 22.01 -16.24
C ARG A 197 0.88 23.38 -16.84
N GLU A 198 1.48 23.44 -18.02
CA GLU A 198 1.72 24.69 -18.76
C GLU A 198 0.42 25.49 -18.99
N GLN A 199 -0.75 24.82 -18.92
CA GLN A 199 -2.08 25.44 -18.97
C GLN A 199 -2.67 25.75 -17.57
N ASN A 200 -1.83 25.87 -16.53
CA ASN A 200 -2.21 26.09 -15.14
C ASN A 200 -3.02 24.94 -14.52
N LEU A 201 -2.85 23.72 -14.99
CA LEU A 201 -3.41 22.53 -14.36
C LEU A 201 -2.81 22.32 -12.97
N LYS A 202 -3.66 22.24 -11.96
CA LYS A 202 -3.33 21.75 -10.61
C LYS A 202 -3.60 20.26 -10.55
N PHE A 203 -2.55 19.46 -10.56
CA PHE A 203 -2.65 17.99 -10.55
C PHE A 203 -1.36 17.41 -9.99
N LYS A 204 -1.44 16.84 -8.80
CA LYS A 204 -0.26 16.27 -8.14
C LYS A 204 0.04 14.90 -8.71
N VAL A 205 1.28 14.69 -9.10
CA VAL A 205 1.73 13.41 -9.68
C VAL A 205 3.00 12.94 -9.00
N ILE A 206 3.02 11.67 -8.62
CA ILE A 206 4.20 10.99 -8.10
C ILE A 206 4.68 9.92 -9.08
N THR A 207 6.00 9.82 -9.22
CA THR A 207 6.66 8.72 -9.92
C THR A 207 7.28 7.77 -8.91
N LEU A 208 6.71 6.58 -8.75
CA LEU A 208 7.22 5.58 -7.83
C LEU A 208 8.50 4.92 -8.37
N THR A 209 9.50 4.88 -7.53
CA THR A 209 10.80 4.24 -7.80
C THR A 209 10.93 2.99 -6.93
N ALA A 210 11.47 1.92 -7.50
CA ALA A 210 11.71 0.68 -6.77
C ALA A 210 12.63 0.91 -5.56
N LYS A 211 12.38 0.16 -4.49
CA LYS A 211 13.06 0.31 -3.19
C LYS A 211 14.57 0.29 -3.32
N GLU A 212 15.11 -0.66 -4.10
CA GLU A 212 16.54 -0.84 -4.30
C GLU A 212 17.21 0.34 -5.01
N LYS A 213 16.42 1.15 -5.73
CA LYS A 213 16.91 2.32 -6.48
C LYS A 213 16.83 3.62 -5.69
N ILE A 214 15.92 3.73 -4.72
CA ILE A 214 15.69 4.95 -3.94
C ILE A 214 16.24 4.84 -2.52
N CYS A 215 16.57 3.66 -2.04
CA CYS A 215 17.13 3.43 -0.72
C CYS A 215 18.48 4.15 -0.57
N PHE A 216 18.70 4.79 0.58
CA PHE A 216 19.97 5.48 0.88
C PHE A 216 21.02 4.55 1.49
N CYS A 217 20.64 3.34 1.92
CA CYS A 217 21.54 2.34 2.48
C CYS A 217 22.06 1.41 1.39
N GLU A 218 23.31 1.01 1.48
CA GLU A 218 23.93 0.03 0.56
C GLU A 218 23.24 -1.33 0.68
N GLU A 219 22.93 -1.76 1.92
CA GLU A 219 22.12 -2.94 2.18
C GLU A 219 20.73 -2.55 2.65
N THR A 220 19.70 -3.13 2.05
CA THR A 220 18.29 -2.85 2.37
C THR A 220 17.82 -3.61 3.63
N SER A 221 18.50 -3.40 4.75
CA SER A 221 17.99 -3.80 6.05
C SER A 221 16.97 -2.75 6.53
N CYS A 222 15.68 -3.10 6.56
CA CYS A 222 14.62 -2.17 6.96
C CYS A 222 14.31 -2.23 8.46
N ASN A 223 15.28 -2.68 9.23
CA ASN A 223 15.23 -2.73 10.69
C ASN A 223 15.62 -1.35 11.28
N PRO A 224 14.87 -0.81 12.26
CA PRO A 224 15.20 0.44 12.94
C PRO A 224 16.57 0.46 13.65
N ASP A 225 17.13 -0.70 14.00
CA ASP A 225 18.44 -0.81 14.61
C ASP A 225 19.59 -0.59 13.61
N ASP A 226 19.38 -1.00 12.35
CA ASP A 226 20.39 -0.94 11.29
C ASP A 226 20.19 0.25 10.34
N CYS A 227 18.95 0.73 10.18
CA CYS A 227 18.62 1.79 9.23
C CYS A 227 18.25 3.11 9.93
N PRO A 228 19.06 4.17 9.82
CA PRO A 228 18.78 5.45 10.48
C PRO A 228 17.54 6.16 9.94
N TYR A 229 17.07 5.79 8.73
CA TYR A 229 15.87 6.33 8.12
C TYR A 229 14.60 5.53 8.50
N ALA A 230 14.74 4.28 8.94
CA ALA A 230 13.65 3.50 9.51
C ALA A 230 13.42 3.88 10.98
N LYS A 231 14.50 4.17 11.73
CA LYS A 231 14.43 4.59 13.14
C LYS A 231 13.67 5.91 13.30
N GLY A 232 12.53 5.86 13.96
CA GLY A 232 11.65 7.02 14.19
C GLY A 232 10.99 7.55 12.89
N HIS A 233 10.87 6.72 11.88
CA HIS A 233 10.22 7.08 10.61
C HIS A 233 8.78 7.56 10.84
N PHE A 234 8.00 6.80 11.58
CA PHE A 234 6.58 7.08 11.82
C PHE A 234 6.33 8.35 12.62
N ASP A 235 7.31 8.81 13.40
CA ASP A 235 7.22 10.07 14.17
C ASP A 235 7.35 11.30 13.27
N ARG A 236 8.00 11.17 12.11
CA ARG A 236 8.39 12.29 11.25
C ARG A 236 7.73 12.27 9.85
N VAL A 237 7.28 11.09 9.38
CA VAL A 237 6.79 10.93 8.00
C VAL A 237 5.56 11.79 7.71
N ASN A 238 4.65 11.95 8.67
CA ASN A 238 3.45 12.74 8.46
C ASN A 238 3.76 14.22 8.15
N ASP A 239 4.72 14.82 8.85
CA ASP A 239 5.12 16.19 8.59
C ASP A 239 5.90 16.31 7.27
N ALA A 240 6.76 15.33 6.96
CA ALA A 240 7.46 15.26 5.69
C ALA A 240 6.51 15.20 4.49
N VAL A 241 5.49 14.33 4.56
CA VAL A 241 4.47 14.17 3.51
C VAL A 241 3.62 15.43 3.40
N TYR A 242 3.15 15.99 4.53
CA TYR A 242 2.31 17.18 4.50
C TYR A 242 3.04 18.38 3.91
N GLU A 243 4.27 18.62 4.32
CA GLU A 243 5.09 19.70 3.78
C GLU A 243 5.31 19.53 2.26
N LEU A 244 5.66 18.33 1.82
CA LEU A 244 5.85 18.02 0.40
C LEU A 244 4.58 18.32 -0.42
N LEU A 245 3.42 17.88 0.07
CA LEU A 245 2.13 18.13 -0.59
C LEU A 245 1.77 19.61 -0.67
N MET A 246 2.25 20.43 0.26
CA MET A 246 2.00 21.87 0.25
C MET A 246 2.92 22.62 -0.72
N GLN A 247 4.11 22.08 -1.01
CA GLN A 247 5.14 22.75 -1.78
C GLN A 247 5.22 22.29 -3.24
N GLU A 248 4.91 20.99 -3.51
CA GLU A 248 5.19 20.38 -4.79
C GLU A 248 3.94 19.78 -5.44
N ASP A 249 3.86 19.89 -6.76
CA ASP A 249 2.86 19.19 -7.59
C ASP A 249 3.49 18.02 -8.38
N VAL A 250 4.82 17.98 -8.47
CA VAL A 250 5.60 16.93 -9.14
C VAL A 250 6.53 16.27 -8.14
N MET A 251 6.22 15.03 -7.77
CA MET A 251 7.04 14.24 -6.85
C MET A 251 7.93 13.28 -7.65
N SER A 252 9.03 13.85 -8.21
CA SER A 252 10.09 13.07 -8.86
C SER A 252 10.94 12.34 -7.81
N ARG A 253 11.81 11.44 -8.27
CA ARG A 253 12.76 10.76 -7.40
C ARG A 253 13.63 11.75 -6.61
N GLU A 254 14.16 12.76 -7.28
CA GLU A 254 15.06 13.76 -6.69
C GLU A 254 14.34 14.58 -5.61
N VAL A 255 13.10 14.98 -5.87
CA VAL A 255 12.25 15.69 -4.91
C VAL A 255 11.96 14.83 -3.68
N LEU A 256 11.62 13.54 -3.88
CA LEU A 256 11.38 12.60 -2.80
C LEU A 256 12.65 12.35 -1.97
N GLU A 257 13.80 12.16 -2.61
CA GLU A 257 15.08 11.98 -1.92
C GLU A 257 15.47 13.21 -1.09
N ALA A 258 15.30 14.42 -1.64
CA ALA A 258 15.59 15.65 -0.94
C ALA A 258 14.72 15.82 0.32
N GLN A 259 13.41 15.61 0.19
CA GLN A 259 12.46 15.68 1.30
C GLN A 259 12.74 14.61 2.38
N ALA A 260 13.03 13.39 1.94
CA ALA A 260 13.35 12.29 2.82
C ALA A 260 14.64 12.54 3.64
N ARG A 261 15.67 13.12 3.03
CA ARG A 261 16.91 13.53 3.72
C ARG A 261 16.65 14.64 4.74
N LYS A 262 15.86 15.64 4.35
CA LYS A 262 15.49 16.78 5.22
C LYS A 262 14.84 16.31 6.51
N HIS A 263 13.90 15.35 6.42
CA HIS A 263 13.13 14.85 7.56
C HIS A 263 13.71 13.57 8.18
N LYS A 264 14.80 13.00 7.63
CA LYS A 264 15.39 11.73 8.05
C LYS A 264 14.38 10.60 8.07
N VAL A 265 13.63 10.42 7.00
CA VAL A 265 12.64 9.36 6.80
C VAL A 265 13.03 8.45 5.63
N CYS A 266 12.49 7.23 5.60
CA CYS A 266 12.70 6.33 4.48
C CYS A 266 12.07 6.92 3.19
N PRO A 267 12.83 7.16 2.12
CA PRO A 267 12.29 7.75 0.89
C PRO A 267 11.28 6.85 0.20
N PHE A 268 11.45 5.53 0.30
CA PHE A 268 10.53 4.57 -0.30
C PHE A 268 9.17 4.57 0.43
N GLU A 269 9.16 4.39 1.75
CA GLU A 269 7.91 4.38 2.54
C GLU A 269 7.20 5.74 2.46
N MET A 270 7.97 6.85 2.53
CA MET A 270 7.40 8.19 2.35
C MET A 270 6.75 8.36 0.96
N ALA A 271 7.37 7.84 -0.10
CA ALA A 271 6.78 7.88 -1.44
C ALA A 271 5.46 7.08 -1.53
N LEU A 272 5.40 5.94 -0.85
CA LEU A 272 4.16 5.17 -0.75
C LEU A 272 3.07 5.95 0.02
N ASP A 273 3.42 6.66 1.08
CA ASP A 273 2.47 7.49 1.82
C ASP A 273 1.99 8.69 0.99
N VAL A 274 2.90 9.39 0.30
CA VAL A 274 2.56 10.47 -0.65
C VAL A 274 1.59 9.99 -1.72
N SER A 275 1.76 8.76 -2.21
CA SER A 275 0.91 8.21 -3.27
C SER A 275 -0.58 8.17 -2.90
N THR A 276 -0.92 8.16 -1.62
CA THR A 276 -2.32 8.19 -1.15
C THR A 276 -2.98 9.56 -1.35
N TRP A 277 -2.20 10.63 -1.38
CA TRP A 277 -2.69 12.01 -1.39
C TRP A 277 -2.64 12.70 -2.76
N VAL A 278 -1.92 12.14 -3.73
CA VAL A 278 -1.78 12.70 -5.07
C VAL A 278 -2.87 12.23 -6.03
N ASP A 279 -3.02 12.93 -7.15
CA ASP A 279 -4.05 12.67 -8.16
C ASP A 279 -3.61 11.65 -9.21
N GLY A 280 -2.30 11.54 -9.45
CA GLY A 280 -1.69 10.63 -10.41
C GLY A 280 -0.51 9.88 -9.83
N VAL A 281 -0.40 8.59 -10.15
CA VAL A 281 0.70 7.71 -9.78
C VAL A 281 1.27 7.09 -11.05
N ILE A 282 2.52 7.39 -11.37
CA ILE A 282 3.27 6.76 -12.45
C ILE A 282 4.12 5.66 -11.82
N CYS A 283 3.93 4.41 -12.22
CA CYS A 283 4.62 3.27 -11.61
C CYS A 283 4.79 2.08 -12.56
N ASP A 284 5.59 1.11 -12.13
CA ASP A 284 5.71 -0.18 -12.81
C ASP A 284 4.43 -1.03 -12.64
N TYR A 285 4.19 -1.95 -13.57
CA TYR A 285 3.06 -2.90 -13.52
C TYR A 285 3.01 -3.69 -12.21
N ASN A 286 4.17 -3.98 -11.60
CA ASN A 286 4.26 -4.75 -10.37
C ASN A 286 3.47 -4.10 -9.23
N TYR A 287 3.44 -2.77 -9.15
CA TYR A 287 2.71 -2.06 -8.11
C TYR A 287 1.18 -2.26 -8.15
N VAL A 288 0.66 -2.80 -9.25
CA VAL A 288 -0.77 -3.09 -9.40
C VAL A 288 -1.07 -4.59 -9.51
N PHE A 289 -0.25 -5.34 -10.25
CA PHE A 289 -0.59 -6.70 -10.66
C PHE A 289 0.20 -7.79 -9.93
N ASP A 290 1.37 -7.48 -9.36
CA ASP A 290 2.18 -8.45 -8.67
C ASP A 290 1.58 -8.79 -7.29
N PRO A 291 1.34 -10.06 -6.95
CA PRO A 291 0.77 -10.45 -5.67
C PRO A 291 1.56 -9.95 -4.45
N ASP A 292 2.88 -9.86 -4.58
CA ASP A 292 3.79 -9.52 -3.48
C ASP A 292 4.11 -8.02 -3.41
N ALA A 293 4.27 -7.38 -4.59
CA ALA A 293 4.66 -5.97 -4.71
C ALA A 293 3.49 -4.99 -4.84
N ARG A 294 2.26 -5.48 -5.08
CA ARG A 294 1.09 -4.60 -5.26
C ARG A 294 0.85 -3.67 -4.09
N LEU A 295 0.44 -2.47 -4.37
CA LEU A 295 0.10 -1.45 -3.38
C LEU A 295 -1.15 -1.85 -2.59
N ARG A 296 -0.98 -2.61 -1.51
CA ARG A 296 -2.10 -3.12 -0.68
C ARG A 296 -2.97 -2.00 -0.15
N ARG A 297 -2.41 -0.80 0.08
CA ARG A 297 -3.15 0.40 0.52
C ARG A 297 -4.25 0.85 -0.46
N PHE A 298 -4.17 0.44 -1.75
CA PHE A 298 -5.17 0.72 -2.78
C PHE A 298 -5.93 -0.52 -3.21
N PHE A 299 -5.29 -1.69 -3.20
CA PHE A 299 -5.78 -2.91 -3.86
C PHE A 299 -5.99 -4.07 -2.89
N ALA A 300 -6.08 -3.83 -1.57
CA ALA A 300 -6.51 -4.83 -0.61
C ALA A 300 -7.98 -5.22 -0.85
N GLU A 301 -8.37 -6.41 -0.38
CA GLU A 301 -9.75 -6.88 -0.48
C GLU A 301 -10.72 -5.89 0.18
N GLY A 302 -11.76 -5.50 -0.55
CA GLY A 302 -12.74 -4.50 -0.09
C GLY A 302 -12.39 -3.04 -0.42
N GLY A 303 -11.24 -2.76 -1.02
CA GLY A 303 -10.87 -1.41 -1.48
C GLY A 303 -11.75 -0.97 -2.65
N ALA A 304 -12.68 -0.04 -2.41
CA ALA A 304 -13.53 0.55 -3.45
C ALA A 304 -13.01 1.95 -3.79
N GLY A 305 -12.00 2.04 -4.66
CA GLY A 305 -11.51 3.33 -5.18
C GLY A 305 -11.93 3.57 -6.63
N GLY A 306 -12.25 4.81 -6.96
CA GLY A 306 -12.51 5.25 -8.34
C GLY A 306 -11.23 5.41 -9.15
N TYR A 307 -10.44 4.34 -9.34
CA TYR A 307 -9.14 4.40 -9.99
C TYR A 307 -9.24 4.23 -11.50
N LEU A 308 -8.52 5.07 -12.24
CA LEU A 308 -8.37 5.01 -13.68
C LEU A 308 -6.99 4.44 -14.02
N PHE A 309 -6.95 3.31 -14.71
CA PHE A 309 -5.72 2.65 -15.12
C PHE A 309 -5.39 2.95 -16.58
N LEU A 310 -4.27 3.60 -16.82
CA LEU A 310 -3.68 3.82 -18.14
C LEU A 310 -2.47 2.89 -18.27
N ILE A 311 -2.58 1.86 -19.07
CA ILE A 311 -1.58 0.80 -19.18
C ILE A 311 -0.85 0.94 -20.51
N ASP A 312 0.37 1.44 -20.45
CA ASP A 312 1.20 1.64 -21.64
C ASP A 312 1.88 0.33 -22.05
N GLU A 313 2.01 0.09 -23.37
CA GLU A 313 2.63 -1.11 -23.93
C GLU A 313 2.07 -2.42 -23.29
N ALA A 314 0.74 -2.51 -23.16
CA ALA A 314 0.02 -3.57 -22.45
C ALA A 314 0.33 -5.00 -22.94
N HIS A 315 0.89 -5.15 -24.17
CA HIS A 315 1.35 -6.45 -24.68
C HIS A 315 2.44 -7.07 -23.80
N ASN A 316 3.22 -6.27 -23.06
CA ASN A 316 4.21 -6.77 -22.13
C ASN A 316 3.59 -7.46 -20.90
N LEU A 317 2.31 -7.22 -20.60
CA LEU A 317 1.65 -7.84 -19.43
C LEU A 317 1.55 -9.35 -19.52
N VAL A 318 1.55 -9.94 -20.73
CA VAL A 318 1.50 -11.40 -20.88
C VAL A 318 2.74 -12.04 -20.27
N GLU A 319 3.92 -11.56 -20.65
CA GLU A 319 5.19 -12.09 -20.12
C GLU A 319 5.42 -11.65 -18.67
N ARG A 320 5.13 -10.40 -18.34
CA ARG A 320 5.23 -9.90 -16.97
C ARG A 320 4.29 -10.64 -16.02
N GLY A 321 3.05 -10.95 -16.45
CA GLY A 321 2.13 -11.74 -15.66
C GLY A 321 2.63 -13.15 -15.40
N ARG A 322 3.22 -13.79 -16.40
CA ARG A 322 3.88 -15.10 -16.19
C ARG A 322 4.97 -15.00 -15.12
N GLN A 323 5.85 -14.00 -15.19
CA GLN A 323 6.92 -13.80 -14.21
C GLN A 323 6.35 -13.52 -12.80
N MET A 324 5.36 -12.64 -12.67
CA MET A 324 4.73 -12.28 -11.39
C MET A 324 4.06 -13.46 -10.68
N TYR A 325 3.55 -14.42 -11.45
CA TYR A 325 2.84 -15.60 -10.93
C TYR A 325 3.66 -16.89 -11.06
N SER A 326 4.98 -16.78 -11.25
CA SER A 326 5.91 -17.91 -11.28
C SER A 326 6.91 -17.77 -10.15
N ALA A 327 7.26 -18.91 -9.55
CA ALA A 327 8.30 -18.99 -8.55
C ALA A 327 9.23 -20.16 -8.86
N GLU A 328 10.49 -20.03 -8.47
CA GLU A 328 11.50 -21.07 -8.60
C GLU A 328 12.03 -21.44 -7.22
N LEU A 329 12.14 -22.73 -6.96
CA LEU A 329 12.70 -23.28 -5.73
C LEU A 329 13.80 -24.27 -6.06
N CYS A 330 15.01 -23.98 -5.59
CA CYS A 330 16.17 -24.85 -5.77
C CYS A 330 16.30 -25.80 -4.58
N LYS A 331 16.42 -27.09 -4.88
CA LYS A 331 16.61 -28.14 -3.85
C LYS A 331 17.84 -27.87 -2.98
N GLU A 332 18.89 -27.34 -3.58
CA GLU A 332 20.16 -27.00 -2.94
C GLU A 332 19.99 -25.95 -1.83
N ASP A 333 19.07 -25.01 -1.99
CA ASP A 333 18.80 -23.97 -1.00
C ASP A 333 18.22 -24.54 0.29
N PHE A 334 17.31 -25.52 0.18
CA PHE A 334 16.79 -26.23 1.36
C PHE A 334 17.90 -26.90 2.19
N LEU A 335 18.91 -27.46 1.51
CA LEU A 335 20.04 -28.09 2.20
C LEU A 335 20.99 -27.07 2.82
N SER A 336 21.22 -25.96 2.16
CA SER A 336 22.09 -24.88 2.62
C SER A 336 21.51 -24.22 3.89
N VAL A 337 20.23 -23.83 3.85
CA VAL A 337 19.52 -23.27 5.00
C VAL A 337 19.45 -24.28 6.15
N LYS A 338 19.14 -25.56 5.86
CA LYS A 338 19.12 -26.62 6.88
C LYS A 338 20.46 -26.71 7.63
N LYS A 339 21.59 -26.62 6.95
CA LYS A 339 22.92 -26.68 7.59
C LYS A 339 23.11 -25.51 8.57
N LEU A 340 22.67 -24.31 8.21
CA LEU A 340 22.79 -23.11 9.03
C LEU A 340 21.94 -23.22 10.30
N VAL A 341 20.67 -23.65 10.16
CA VAL A 341 19.71 -23.61 11.28
C VAL A 341 19.67 -24.87 12.15
N LYS A 342 20.39 -25.94 11.78
CA LYS A 342 20.28 -27.25 12.45
C LYS A 342 20.61 -27.21 13.95
N GLY A 343 21.54 -26.35 14.39
CA GLY A 343 21.94 -26.20 15.78
C GLY A 343 20.94 -25.42 16.62
N GLU A 344 20.34 -24.39 16.06
CA GLU A 344 19.50 -23.43 16.76
C GLU A 344 18.00 -23.75 16.63
N ALA A 345 17.58 -24.26 15.46
CA ALA A 345 16.20 -24.53 15.12
C ALA A 345 15.99 -25.95 14.56
N PRO A 346 16.09 -27.01 15.38
CA PRO A 346 16.03 -28.39 14.90
C PRO A 346 14.69 -28.78 14.28
N ARG A 347 13.57 -28.18 14.70
CA ARG A 347 12.25 -28.38 14.08
C ARG A 347 12.22 -27.82 12.67
N PHE A 348 12.68 -26.60 12.49
CA PHE A 348 12.78 -25.96 11.18
C PHE A 348 13.68 -26.76 10.22
N ALA A 349 14.86 -27.21 10.69
CA ALA A 349 15.76 -28.08 9.94
C ALA A 349 15.06 -29.38 9.48
N LYS A 350 14.18 -29.96 10.31
CA LYS A 350 13.39 -31.18 9.97
C LYS A 350 12.36 -30.89 8.87
N ARG A 351 11.72 -29.71 8.86
CA ARG A 351 10.77 -29.30 7.83
C ARG A 351 11.46 -29.09 6.49
N LEU A 352 12.61 -28.41 6.49
CA LEU A 352 13.46 -28.25 5.29
C LEU A 352 13.90 -29.60 4.70
N GLU A 353 14.25 -30.57 5.55
CA GLU A 353 14.59 -31.91 5.12
C GLU A 353 13.41 -32.64 4.47
N ALA A 354 12.19 -32.44 4.94
CA ALA A 354 10.98 -33.03 4.35
C ALA A 354 10.78 -32.50 2.91
N CYS A 355 10.92 -31.20 2.69
CA CYS A 355 10.87 -30.61 1.34
C CYS A 355 11.97 -31.18 0.43
N ASN A 356 13.22 -31.23 0.91
CA ASN A 356 14.33 -31.79 0.14
C ASN A 356 14.11 -33.26 -0.26
N LYS A 357 13.53 -34.11 0.60
CA LYS A 357 13.22 -35.51 0.28
C LYS A 357 12.21 -35.62 -0.86
N ILE A 358 11.17 -34.77 -0.86
CA ILE A 358 10.16 -34.76 -1.93
C ILE A 358 10.81 -34.35 -3.27
N LEU A 359 11.59 -33.27 -3.27
CA LEU A 359 12.29 -32.80 -4.48
C LEU A 359 13.27 -33.85 -5.01
N LEU A 360 13.95 -34.59 -4.11
CA LEU A 360 14.79 -35.73 -4.50
C LEU A 360 14.00 -36.89 -5.12
N ALA A 361 12.81 -37.18 -4.61
CA ALA A 361 11.94 -38.21 -5.17
C ALA A 361 11.49 -37.80 -6.58
N MET A 362 11.01 -36.55 -6.74
CA MET A 362 10.62 -35.98 -8.03
C MET A 362 11.79 -36.01 -9.05
N LYS A 363 13.00 -35.68 -8.62
CA LYS A 363 14.21 -35.76 -9.47
C LYS A 363 14.51 -37.17 -9.99
N LYS A 364 14.30 -38.20 -9.19
CA LYS A 364 14.50 -39.58 -9.59
C LYS A 364 13.50 -40.06 -10.65
N GLU A 365 12.36 -39.43 -10.74
CA GLU A 365 11.32 -39.75 -11.72
C GLU A 365 11.44 -38.93 -13.02
N CYS A 366 12.47 -38.12 -13.15
CA CYS A 366 12.66 -37.16 -14.23
C CYS A 366 14.06 -37.27 -14.83
N GLU A 367 14.16 -37.44 -16.13
CA GLU A 367 15.47 -37.44 -16.85
C GLU A 367 15.91 -35.99 -17.16
N ASN A 368 15.05 -35.18 -17.79
CA ASN A 368 15.35 -33.79 -18.16
C ASN A 368 14.39 -32.81 -17.47
N TYR A 369 13.08 -32.96 -17.70
CA TYR A 369 12.05 -32.19 -17.06
C TYR A 369 10.75 -33.01 -16.95
N LYS A 370 9.87 -32.62 -16.00
CA LYS A 370 8.56 -33.23 -15.82
C LYS A 370 7.56 -32.13 -15.47
N VAL A 371 6.43 -32.09 -16.17
CA VAL A 371 5.30 -31.24 -15.83
C VAL A 371 4.41 -31.98 -14.84
N LEU A 372 4.03 -31.33 -13.76
CA LEU A 372 3.14 -31.87 -12.74
C LEU A 372 1.84 -31.07 -12.73
N ASP A 373 0.71 -31.76 -12.72
CA ASP A 373 -0.62 -31.12 -12.67
C ASP A 373 -0.92 -30.53 -11.29
N ASN A 374 -0.31 -31.11 -10.24
CA ASN A 374 -0.39 -30.57 -8.89
C ASN A 374 0.86 -30.85 -8.08
N ILE A 375 1.14 -30.00 -7.11
CA ILE A 375 2.22 -30.11 -6.15
C ILE A 375 1.71 -30.15 -4.70
N SER A 376 0.45 -30.54 -4.48
CA SER A 376 -0.24 -30.45 -3.18
C SER A 376 0.57 -31.00 -2.01
N HIS A 377 1.18 -32.20 -2.18
CA HIS A 377 2.00 -32.80 -1.13
C HIS A 377 3.26 -31.96 -0.81
N PHE A 378 3.93 -31.43 -1.84
CA PHE A 378 5.06 -30.53 -1.65
C PHE A 378 4.61 -29.18 -1.05
N GLY A 379 3.48 -28.66 -1.53
CA GLY A 379 2.88 -27.42 -1.02
C GLY A 379 2.61 -27.49 0.48
N ILE A 380 2.03 -28.57 0.98
CA ILE A 380 1.81 -28.78 2.43
C ILE A 380 3.11 -28.74 3.21
N GLN A 381 4.19 -29.39 2.72
CA GLN A 381 5.48 -29.34 3.41
C GLN A 381 6.12 -27.95 3.36
N LEU A 382 5.94 -27.22 2.27
CA LEU A 382 6.40 -25.83 2.16
C LEU A 382 5.65 -24.91 3.13
N MET A 383 4.33 -25.05 3.26
CA MET A 383 3.55 -24.32 4.27
C MET A 383 4.03 -24.61 5.70
N ASN A 384 4.39 -25.87 6.00
CA ASN A 384 4.99 -26.20 7.29
C ASN A 384 6.36 -25.55 7.51
N VAL A 385 7.16 -25.33 6.44
CA VAL A 385 8.42 -24.57 6.51
C VAL A 385 8.11 -23.11 6.83
N LEU A 386 7.16 -22.47 6.13
CA LEU A 386 6.76 -21.09 6.37
C LEU A 386 6.23 -20.87 7.80
N SER A 387 5.37 -21.77 8.29
CA SER A 387 4.86 -21.71 9.67
C SER A 387 5.96 -21.79 10.73
N GLU A 388 7.06 -22.51 10.46
CA GLU A 388 8.20 -22.53 11.40
C GLU A 388 9.05 -21.26 11.30
N THR A 389 9.14 -20.60 10.13
CA THR A 389 9.87 -19.30 10.03
C THR A 389 9.18 -18.19 10.82
N ASP A 390 7.86 -18.20 10.92
CA ASP A 390 7.09 -17.20 11.68
C ASP A 390 7.29 -17.32 13.21
N ARG A 391 7.90 -18.43 13.67
CA ARG A 391 8.18 -18.68 15.09
C ARG A 391 9.56 -18.15 15.56
N TYR A 392 10.43 -17.84 14.61
CA TYR A 392 11.78 -17.31 14.85
C TYR A 392 11.93 -15.87 14.41
#